data_f3acdd67186a09189296884ce1c689fa
#
_entry.id   f3acdd67186a09189296884ce1c689fa
#
_cell.length_a   1.000
_cell.length_b   1.000
_cell.length_c   1.000
_cell.angle_alpha   90.00
_cell.angle_beta   90.00
_cell.angle_gamma   90.00
#
_symmetry.space_group_name_H-M   'P 1'
#
loop_
_entity.id
_entity.type
_entity.pdbx_description
1 polymer ?
#
loop_
_entity_poly.entity_id
_entity_poly.type
_entity_poly.pdbx_seq_one_letter_code
_entity_poly.pdbx_strand_id
1 'polypeptide(L)'
;MPDRSLEYLRGIEEEYACRSPRDIAARVKALAAEHDDWRRNRCLNLNPSENAISPGARRLLDTDLATRVTEGFAGDKEYPPAPMNRYIDEIEGMIIHLVKRLFRCDYVEWRTLSSSMANSLVYFALSKSGETILSQSNRGGGNDSYRPNGPPGLRGLKVEDLPEAPLFDVDYDALDKNVGRVKPSWIVVGGGRVLFPYDLKRLREAADRVGARILYDAAHLGPLIAFGLFQDPLAEGADVMTLGTHKLMGGPIGGLVLTNDEELAKRMLALTHPAFIQTRDQNKYAAAAWSLSELAHFGPEYAKQIQANSHALAGALDERGFKVVGRERGYTKTHQVIVNVRDLGPRAIEKRFNESNILIPTTTLWDDPPGGRGGLRISVQEATRQGMCVGEMRGVADLIKRSVEGETPESMRREVEGFVAPFRMLKYCF
;
A
#
# COMPACT_ATOMS: atom_id res chain seq x y z
N MET A 1 0.49 -22.27 14.68
CA MET A 1 -0.02 -20.94 15.13
C MET A 1 0.70 -20.56 16.43
N PRO A 2 0.93 -19.27 16.70
CA PRO A 2 1.42 -18.83 18.02
C PRO A 2 0.41 -19.21 19.13
N ASP A 3 0.88 -19.56 20.33
CA ASP A 3 0.04 -20.01 21.44
C ASP A 3 -1.10 -19.04 21.78
N ARG A 4 -0.79 -17.74 21.76
CA ARG A 4 -1.78 -16.65 21.98
C ARG A 4 -2.94 -16.69 20.97
N SER A 5 -2.67 -17.07 19.70
CA SER A 5 -3.72 -17.18 18.68
C SER A 5 -4.60 -18.41 18.93
N LEU A 6 -4.02 -19.51 19.40
CA LEU A 6 -4.76 -20.71 19.76
C LEU A 6 -5.67 -20.47 20.97
N GLU A 7 -5.18 -19.77 21.99
CA GLU A 7 -5.97 -19.38 23.16
C GLU A 7 -7.16 -18.50 22.77
N TYR A 8 -6.93 -17.48 21.94
CA TYR A 8 -8.00 -16.61 21.43
C TYR A 8 -9.07 -17.39 20.67
N LEU A 9 -8.65 -18.31 19.77
CA LEU A 9 -9.60 -19.14 19.00
C LEU A 9 -10.41 -20.08 19.88
N ARG A 10 -9.81 -20.69 20.91
CA ARG A 10 -10.57 -21.49 21.88
C ARG A 10 -11.64 -20.65 22.60
N GLY A 11 -11.31 -19.43 23.01
CA GLY A 11 -12.31 -18.53 23.60
C GLY A 11 -13.50 -18.25 22.66
N ILE A 12 -13.25 -18.06 21.38
CA ILE A 12 -14.32 -17.90 20.37
C ILE A 12 -15.13 -19.22 20.22
N GLU A 13 -14.48 -20.37 20.14
CA GLU A 13 -15.15 -21.66 20.03
C GLU A 13 -16.07 -21.92 21.25
N GLU A 14 -15.61 -21.64 22.47
CA GLU A 14 -16.39 -21.77 23.70
C GLU A 14 -17.58 -20.80 23.71
N GLU A 15 -17.39 -19.54 23.33
CA GLU A 15 -18.45 -18.51 23.26
C GLU A 15 -19.59 -18.92 22.32
N TYR A 16 -19.23 -19.55 21.19
CA TYR A 16 -20.19 -19.87 20.12
C TYR A 16 -20.66 -21.33 20.12
N ALA A 17 -20.15 -22.22 21.00
CA ALA A 17 -20.46 -23.63 21.03
C ALA A 17 -21.97 -23.95 21.10
N CYS A 18 -22.74 -23.11 21.82
CA CYS A 18 -24.19 -23.31 22.01
C CYS A 18 -25.05 -22.33 21.19
N ARG A 19 -24.45 -21.50 20.31
CA ARG A 19 -25.18 -20.55 19.47
C ARG A 19 -25.78 -21.23 18.27
N SER A 20 -26.99 -20.85 17.88
CA SER A 20 -27.55 -21.30 16.62
C SER A 20 -26.83 -20.66 15.41
N PRO A 21 -26.81 -21.32 14.24
CA PRO A 21 -26.27 -20.71 13.02
C PRO A 21 -26.91 -19.35 12.69
N ARG A 22 -28.19 -19.15 13.02
CA ARG A 22 -28.89 -17.87 12.83
C ARG A 22 -28.34 -16.78 13.76
N ASP A 23 -28.02 -17.11 15.03
CA ASP A 23 -27.43 -16.16 15.97
C ASP A 23 -26.00 -15.78 15.56
N ILE A 24 -25.23 -16.76 15.04
CA ILE A 24 -23.90 -16.49 14.48
C ILE A 24 -23.98 -15.52 13.28
N ALA A 25 -24.90 -15.77 12.34
CA ALA A 25 -25.12 -14.87 11.20
C ALA A 25 -25.54 -13.46 11.64
N ALA A 26 -26.43 -13.36 12.64
CA ALA A 26 -26.83 -12.06 13.21
C ALA A 26 -25.64 -11.34 13.86
N ARG A 27 -24.76 -12.06 14.57
CA ARG A 27 -23.54 -11.47 15.17
C ARG A 27 -22.53 -11.03 14.12
N VAL A 28 -22.32 -11.78 13.05
CA VAL A 28 -21.46 -11.35 11.90
C VAL A 28 -21.96 -10.05 11.33
N LYS A 29 -23.28 -9.91 11.10
CA LYS A 29 -23.88 -8.67 10.61
C LYS A 29 -23.67 -7.50 11.58
N ALA A 30 -23.83 -7.74 12.88
CA ALA A 30 -23.60 -6.73 13.91
C ALA A 30 -22.14 -6.28 13.96
N LEU A 31 -21.18 -7.23 13.93
CA LEU A 31 -19.75 -6.93 13.92
C LEU A 31 -19.35 -6.10 12.69
N ALA A 32 -19.87 -6.40 11.52
CA ALA A 32 -19.61 -5.61 10.31
C ALA A 32 -20.13 -4.16 10.46
N ALA A 33 -21.33 -3.99 11.01
CA ALA A 33 -21.91 -2.67 11.26
C ALA A 33 -21.16 -1.88 12.35
N GLU A 34 -20.78 -2.53 13.44
CA GLU A 34 -19.97 -1.96 14.51
C GLU A 34 -18.60 -1.50 14.00
N HIS A 35 -17.94 -2.35 13.17
CA HIS A 35 -16.67 -2.00 12.53
C HIS A 35 -16.82 -0.80 11.60
N ASP A 36 -17.86 -0.78 10.76
CA ASP A 36 -18.11 0.33 9.84
C ASP A 36 -18.33 1.65 10.59
N ASP A 37 -19.17 1.64 11.66
CA ASP A 37 -19.41 2.82 12.47
C ASP A 37 -18.11 3.30 13.15
N TRP A 38 -17.37 2.38 13.76
CA TRP A 38 -16.10 2.70 14.41
C TRP A 38 -15.08 3.31 13.44
N ARG A 39 -14.85 2.66 12.30
CA ARG A 39 -13.85 3.11 11.32
C ARG A 39 -14.21 4.43 10.65
N ARG A 40 -15.47 4.60 10.27
CA ARG A 40 -15.90 5.74 9.45
C ARG A 40 -16.32 6.96 10.26
N ASN A 41 -16.77 6.76 11.48
CA ASN A 41 -17.39 7.84 12.26
C ASN A 41 -16.61 8.23 13.50
N ARG A 42 -15.71 7.37 14.01
CA ARG A 42 -15.05 7.55 15.30
C ARG A 42 -13.54 7.57 15.26
N CYS A 43 -12.91 7.10 14.17
CA CYS A 43 -11.47 6.99 14.08
C CYS A 43 -10.84 8.12 13.27
N LEU A 44 -9.71 8.62 13.77
CA LEU A 44 -8.73 9.35 12.97
C LEU A 44 -7.75 8.33 12.39
N ASN A 45 -7.94 7.98 11.10
CA ASN A 45 -7.11 6.99 10.44
C ASN A 45 -5.92 7.65 9.75
N LEU A 46 -4.74 7.39 10.29
CA LEU A 46 -3.45 7.86 9.80
C LEU A 46 -2.54 6.69 9.40
N ASN A 47 -3.11 5.49 9.16
CA ASN A 47 -2.39 4.31 8.73
C ASN A 47 -2.11 4.38 7.21
N PRO A 48 -0.83 4.33 6.77
CA PRO A 48 -0.48 4.43 5.35
C PRO A 48 -0.86 3.21 4.51
N SER A 49 -1.28 2.11 5.12
CA SER A 49 -1.57 0.85 4.42
C SER A 49 -3.01 0.73 3.94
N GLU A 50 -3.86 1.70 4.21
CA GLU A 50 -5.29 1.66 3.90
C GLU A 50 -5.85 3.04 3.55
N ASN A 51 -7.07 3.06 3.02
CA ASN A 51 -7.79 4.28 2.67
C ASN A 51 -9.29 3.99 2.63
N ALA A 52 -10.12 5.01 2.72
CA ALA A 52 -11.56 4.88 2.57
C ALA A 52 -11.94 4.66 1.10
N ILE A 53 -12.72 3.61 0.82
CA ILE A 53 -13.34 3.38 -0.49
C ILE A 53 -14.56 4.28 -0.65
N SER A 54 -14.77 4.85 -1.84
CA SER A 54 -15.92 5.72 -2.11
C SER A 54 -17.26 4.98 -2.02
N PRO A 55 -18.37 5.68 -1.71
CA PRO A 55 -19.69 5.06 -1.71
C PRO A 55 -20.08 4.43 -3.05
N GLY A 56 -19.66 5.03 -4.18
CA GLY A 56 -19.89 4.50 -5.52
C GLY A 56 -19.19 3.16 -5.74
N ALA A 57 -17.89 3.12 -5.50
CA ALA A 57 -17.11 1.88 -5.61
C ALA A 57 -17.57 0.80 -4.61
N ARG A 58 -17.95 1.18 -3.38
CA ARG A 58 -18.46 0.25 -2.36
C ARG A 58 -19.73 -0.46 -2.82
N ARG A 59 -20.68 0.27 -3.42
CA ARG A 59 -21.93 -0.34 -3.96
C ARG A 59 -21.66 -1.41 -5.02
N LEU A 60 -20.58 -1.27 -5.79
CA LEU A 60 -20.22 -2.27 -6.80
C LEU A 60 -19.67 -3.57 -6.19
N LEU A 61 -19.21 -3.55 -4.94
CA LEU A 61 -18.82 -4.76 -4.23
C LEU A 61 -20.01 -5.62 -3.82
N ASP A 62 -21.21 -5.04 -3.70
CA ASP A 62 -22.47 -5.72 -3.38
C ASP A 62 -23.31 -5.93 -4.64
N THR A 63 -22.73 -6.60 -5.65
CA THR A 63 -23.39 -6.91 -6.93
C THR A 63 -23.28 -8.41 -7.22
N ASP A 64 -24.13 -8.90 -8.14
CA ASP A 64 -24.11 -10.29 -8.62
C ASP A 64 -22.72 -10.71 -9.18
N LEU A 65 -21.91 -9.76 -9.63
CA LEU A 65 -20.54 -9.99 -10.07
C LEU A 65 -19.68 -10.70 -9.00
N ALA A 66 -20.02 -10.58 -7.71
CA ALA A 66 -19.29 -11.20 -6.60
C ALA A 66 -19.23 -12.74 -6.67
N THR A 67 -20.17 -13.36 -7.39
CA THR A 67 -20.31 -14.82 -7.50
C THR A 67 -20.17 -15.34 -8.93
N ARG A 68 -19.84 -14.48 -9.89
CA ARG A 68 -19.68 -14.89 -11.30
C ARG A 68 -18.25 -15.22 -11.61
N VAL A 69 -18.05 -16.32 -12.30
CA VAL A 69 -16.76 -16.84 -12.70
C VAL A 69 -16.48 -16.47 -14.14
N THR A 70 -15.28 -15.92 -14.39
CA THR A 70 -14.72 -15.79 -15.75
C THR A 70 -13.23 -16.10 -15.71
N GLU A 71 -12.75 -16.77 -16.75
CA GLU A 71 -11.37 -17.20 -16.91
C GLU A 71 -10.83 -16.77 -18.27
N GLY A 72 -9.53 -16.51 -18.35
CA GLY A 72 -8.87 -16.03 -19.59
C GLY A 72 -8.67 -14.51 -19.61
N PHE A 73 -8.53 -13.95 -20.80
CA PHE A 73 -8.22 -12.53 -21.04
C PHE A 73 -9.47 -11.73 -21.42
N ALA A 74 -9.42 -10.43 -21.25
CA ALA A 74 -10.49 -9.54 -21.72
C ALA A 74 -10.66 -9.70 -23.25
N GLY A 75 -11.90 -9.97 -23.68
CA GLY A 75 -12.22 -10.21 -25.09
C GLY A 75 -11.87 -11.60 -25.63
N ASP A 76 -11.17 -12.42 -24.84
CA ASP A 76 -10.76 -13.79 -25.17
C ASP A 76 -10.86 -14.67 -23.93
N LYS A 77 -12.10 -14.89 -23.46
CA LYS A 77 -12.37 -15.73 -22.31
C LYS A 77 -12.47 -17.20 -22.68
N GLU A 78 -11.76 -18.02 -21.95
CA GLU A 78 -11.83 -19.48 -22.08
C GLU A 78 -13.13 -20.02 -21.46
N TYR A 79 -13.61 -19.36 -20.35
CA TYR A 79 -14.84 -19.77 -19.65
C TYR A 79 -15.51 -18.58 -18.92
N PRO A 80 -16.87 -18.52 -18.95
CA PRO A 80 -17.75 -19.13 -19.94
C PRO A 80 -17.55 -18.49 -21.31
N PRO A 81 -17.99 -19.16 -22.41
CA PRO A 81 -17.83 -18.61 -23.76
C PRO A 81 -18.63 -17.33 -23.96
N ALA A 82 -18.20 -16.49 -24.92
CA ALA A 82 -18.96 -15.31 -25.34
C ALA A 82 -20.40 -15.70 -25.79
N PRO A 83 -21.41 -14.85 -25.57
CA PRO A 83 -21.36 -13.45 -25.11
C PRO A 83 -21.55 -13.25 -23.60
N MET A 84 -21.47 -14.28 -22.77
CA MET A 84 -21.76 -14.22 -21.32
C MET A 84 -20.81 -13.29 -20.57
N ASN A 85 -19.61 -13.05 -21.09
CA ASN A 85 -18.58 -12.25 -20.49
C ASN A 85 -18.56 -10.77 -20.88
N ARG A 86 -19.39 -10.35 -21.83
CA ARG A 86 -19.32 -9.02 -22.45
C ARG A 86 -19.21 -7.85 -21.47
N TYR A 87 -19.93 -7.88 -20.36
CA TYR A 87 -19.90 -6.82 -19.36
C TYR A 87 -18.60 -6.80 -18.55
N ILE A 88 -18.09 -8.00 -18.25
CA ILE A 88 -16.84 -8.16 -17.50
C ILE A 88 -15.66 -7.79 -18.38
N ASP A 89 -15.65 -8.19 -19.64
CA ASP A 89 -14.63 -7.82 -20.62
C ASP A 89 -14.53 -6.31 -20.81
N GLU A 90 -15.67 -5.62 -20.85
CA GLU A 90 -15.72 -4.17 -20.96
C GLU A 90 -15.14 -3.50 -19.69
N ILE A 91 -15.49 -3.99 -18.49
CA ILE A 91 -14.92 -3.50 -17.21
C ILE A 91 -13.40 -3.71 -17.16
N GLU A 92 -12.91 -4.89 -17.54
CA GLU A 92 -11.47 -5.17 -17.60
C GLU A 92 -10.76 -4.26 -18.61
N GLY A 93 -11.36 -4.04 -19.78
CA GLY A 93 -10.87 -3.10 -20.79
C GLY A 93 -10.78 -1.66 -20.28
N MET A 94 -11.78 -1.21 -19.50
CA MET A 94 -11.76 0.11 -18.84
C MET A 94 -10.62 0.22 -17.83
N ILE A 95 -10.36 -0.81 -17.01
CA ILE A 95 -9.22 -0.83 -16.08
C ILE A 95 -7.91 -0.64 -16.84
N ILE A 96 -7.69 -1.46 -17.88
CA ILE A 96 -6.46 -1.40 -18.70
C ILE A 96 -6.29 0.01 -19.29
N HIS A 97 -7.37 0.55 -19.90
CA HIS A 97 -7.35 1.90 -20.47
C HIS A 97 -6.98 2.98 -19.46
N LEU A 98 -7.64 2.99 -18.29
CA LEU A 98 -7.40 4.00 -17.25
C LEU A 98 -6.00 3.89 -16.67
N VAL A 99 -5.51 2.67 -16.42
CA VAL A 99 -4.16 2.45 -15.88
C VAL A 99 -3.09 2.89 -16.87
N LYS A 100 -3.21 2.51 -18.15
CA LYS A 100 -2.28 2.97 -19.21
C LYS A 100 -2.22 4.50 -19.29
N ARG A 101 -3.37 5.15 -19.25
CA ARG A 101 -3.47 6.61 -19.30
C ARG A 101 -2.88 7.28 -18.06
N LEU A 102 -3.15 6.77 -16.87
CA LEU A 102 -2.69 7.33 -15.60
C LEU A 102 -1.19 7.18 -15.40
N PHE A 103 -0.66 6.02 -15.75
CA PHE A 103 0.73 5.66 -15.46
C PHE A 103 1.64 5.65 -16.68
N ARG A 104 1.13 6.03 -17.85
CA ARG A 104 1.91 6.14 -19.10
C ARG A 104 2.70 4.84 -19.41
N CYS A 105 2.00 3.70 -19.32
CA CYS A 105 2.59 2.38 -19.55
C CYS A 105 1.93 1.67 -20.74
N ASP A 106 2.68 0.77 -21.40
CA ASP A 106 2.19 0.02 -22.56
C ASP A 106 1.45 -1.24 -22.17
N TYR A 107 1.84 -1.90 -21.07
CA TYR A 107 1.29 -3.18 -20.65
C TYR A 107 0.90 -3.17 -19.18
N VAL A 108 -0.26 -3.80 -18.88
CA VAL A 108 -0.87 -3.85 -17.55
C VAL A 108 -1.31 -5.27 -17.24
N GLU A 109 -0.85 -5.81 -16.11
CA GLU A 109 -1.48 -6.96 -15.48
C GLU A 109 -2.30 -6.46 -14.28
N TRP A 110 -3.61 -6.59 -14.35
CA TRP A 110 -4.57 -6.04 -13.36
C TRP A 110 -5.19 -7.08 -12.44
N ARG A 111 -4.92 -8.38 -12.68
CA ARG A 111 -5.63 -9.49 -12.04
C ARG A 111 -5.06 -9.88 -10.69
N THR A 112 -3.90 -9.32 -10.28
CA THR A 112 -3.27 -9.68 -9.00
C THR A 112 -4.11 -9.21 -7.81
N LEU A 113 -4.31 -10.12 -6.82
CA LEU A 113 -5.24 -9.93 -5.71
C LEU A 113 -4.72 -8.98 -4.64
N SER A 114 -3.43 -8.61 -4.69
CA SER A 114 -2.78 -7.67 -3.78
C SER A 114 -1.47 -7.16 -4.36
N SER A 115 -0.90 -6.08 -3.81
CA SER A 115 0.43 -5.58 -4.19
C SER A 115 1.55 -6.59 -3.92
N SER A 116 1.46 -7.37 -2.87
CA SER A 116 2.44 -8.44 -2.61
C SER A 116 2.34 -9.58 -3.63
N MET A 117 1.14 -9.89 -4.11
CA MET A 117 0.95 -10.85 -5.19
C MET A 117 1.45 -10.29 -6.53
N ALA A 118 1.32 -8.98 -6.77
CA ALA A 118 1.94 -8.31 -7.92
C ALA A 118 3.46 -8.49 -7.92
N ASN A 119 4.13 -8.26 -6.79
CA ASN A 119 5.56 -8.55 -6.65
C ASN A 119 5.89 -10.04 -6.86
N SER A 120 5.05 -10.94 -6.32
CA SER A 120 5.21 -12.39 -6.49
C SER A 120 5.18 -12.78 -7.97
N LEU A 121 4.23 -12.26 -8.72
CA LEU A 121 4.09 -12.52 -10.15
C LEU A 121 5.38 -12.18 -10.91
N VAL A 122 6.00 -11.04 -10.60
CA VAL A 122 7.27 -10.64 -11.24
C VAL A 122 8.36 -11.69 -11.01
N TYR A 123 8.55 -12.15 -9.76
CA TYR A 123 9.58 -13.16 -9.47
C TYR A 123 9.28 -14.50 -10.11
N PHE A 124 8.04 -14.97 -10.06
CA PHE A 124 7.67 -16.27 -10.59
C PHE A 124 7.72 -16.30 -12.13
N ALA A 125 7.30 -15.22 -12.80
CA ALA A 125 7.30 -15.12 -14.26
C ALA A 125 8.71 -14.87 -14.84
N LEU A 126 9.51 -14.06 -14.16
CA LEU A 126 10.68 -13.44 -14.78
C LEU A 126 12.02 -13.89 -14.19
N SER A 127 12.03 -14.69 -13.10
CA SER A 127 13.26 -15.19 -12.49
C SER A 127 13.35 -16.71 -12.50
N LYS A 128 14.58 -17.25 -12.37
CA LYS A 128 14.85 -18.67 -12.21
C LYS A 128 15.33 -18.96 -10.78
N SER A 129 14.98 -20.13 -10.24
CA SER A 129 15.51 -20.60 -8.96
C SER A 129 17.05 -20.56 -8.96
N GLY A 130 17.63 -20.13 -7.85
CA GLY A 130 19.08 -19.96 -7.66
C GLY A 130 19.61 -18.58 -8.05
N GLU A 131 18.86 -17.76 -8.78
CA GLU A 131 19.25 -16.37 -9.06
C GLU A 131 19.26 -15.53 -7.77
N THR A 132 20.08 -14.47 -7.80
CA THR A 132 20.19 -13.53 -6.67
C THR A 132 19.45 -12.24 -6.99
N ILE A 133 18.77 -11.67 -6.03
CA ILE A 133 18.20 -10.32 -6.10
C ILE A 133 18.84 -9.44 -5.03
N LEU A 134 19.01 -8.13 -5.33
CA LEU A 134 19.29 -7.09 -4.36
C LEU A 134 17.98 -6.39 -4.03
N SER A 135 17.56 -6.37 -2.77
CA SER A 135 16.33 -5.71 -2.37
C SER A 135 16.50 -4.92 -1.08
N GLN A 136 15.75 -3.82 -0.94
CA GLN A 136 15.73 -3.08 0.31
C GLN A 136 15.27 -3.97 1.46
N SER A 137 16.01 -3.92 2.58
CA SER A 137 15.58 -4.58 3.81
C SER A 137 14.39 -3.86 4.46
N ASN A 138 13.82 -4.47 5.50
CA ASN A 138 12.80 -3.79 6.29
C ASN A 138 13.31 -2.51 6.96
N ARG A 139 14.61 -2.38 7.26
CA ARG A 139 15.21 -1.14 7.76
C ARG A 139 15.35 -0.09 6.66
N GLY A 140 15.76 -0.51 5.47
CA GLY A 140 15.85 0.36 4.29
C GLY A 140 14.53 0.81 3.69
N GLY A 141 13.40 0.51 4.31
CA GLY A 141 12.08 0.92 3.82
C GLY A 141 11.32 -0.17 3.07
N GLY A 142 11.93 -1.33 2.87
CA GLY A 142 11.39 -2.44 2.12
C GLY A 142 10.16 -3.12 2.73
N ASN A 143 9.75 -4.22 2.11
CA ASN A 143 8.57 -5.01 2.46
C ASN A 143 8.90 -6.51 2.40
N ASP A 144 8.18 -7.33 3.18
CA ASP A 144 8.39 -8.78 3.23
C ASP A 144 8.16 -9.46 1.87
N SER A 145 7.41 -8.84 0.95
CA SER A 145 7.15 -9.39 -0.39
C SER A 145 8.39 -9.51 -1.28
N TYR A 146 9.53 -8.98 -0.87
CA TYR A 146 10.83 -9.18 -1.55
C TYR A 146 11.96 -9.61 -0.61
N ARG A 147 11.60 -10.26 0.50
CA ARG A 147 12.55 -10.82 1.48
C ARG A 147 12.63 -12.36 1.41
N PRO A 148 13.65 -12.98 2.02
CA PRO A 148 13.82 -14.45 1.99
C PRO A 148 12.64 -15.24 2.54
N ASN A 149 11.89 -14.69 3.49
CA ASN A 149 10.68 -15.29 4.09
C ASN A 149 9.40 -15.04 3.27
N GLY A 150 9.50 -14.35 2.16
CA GLY A 150 8.41 -14.03 1.25
C GLY A 150 8.53 -14.73 -0.12
N PRO A 151 7.87 -14.17 -1.15
CA PRO A 151 7.83 -14.74 -2.50
C PRO A 151 9.19 -15.06 -3.13
N PRO A 152 10.26 -14.26 -2.96
CA PRO A 152 11.57 -14.65 -3.49
C PRO A 152 12.08 -15.98 -2.93
N GLY A 153 11.95 -16.18 -1.61
CA GLY A 153 12.35 -17.45 -1.00
C GLY A 153 11.51 -18.62 -1.47
N LEU A 154 10.18 -18.44 -1.62
CA LEU A 154 9.30 -19.47 -2.22
C LEU A 154 9.68 -19.78 -3.67
N ARG A 155 10.16 -18.78 -4.42
CA ARG A 155 10.67 -18.99 -5.80
C ARG A 155 12.05 -19.64 -5.83
N GLY A 156 12.74 -19.74 -4.70
CA GLY A 156 14.10 -20.26 -4.60
C GLY A 156 15.16 -19.24 -5.00
N LEU A 157 14.88 -17.94 -4.86
CA LEU A 157 15.85 -16.88 -5.10
C LEU A 157 16.70 -16.65 -3.86
N LYS A 158 17.95 -16.26 -4.07
CA LYS A 158 18.81 -15.70 -3.02
C LYS A 158 18.52 -14.21 -2.89
N VAL A 159 18.42 -13.73 -1.68
CA VAL A 159 18.16 -12.31 -1.41
C VAL A 159 19.34 -11.73 -0.65
N GLU A 160 20.00 -10.75 -1.24
CA GLU A 160 20.98 -9.91 -0.55
C GLU A 160 20.38 -8.51 -0.32
N ASP A 161 20.81 -7.85 0.74
CA ASP A 161 20.36 -6.50 1.06
C ASP A 161 20.97 -5.50 0.07
N LEU A 162 20.10 -4.66 -0.48
CA LEU A 162 20.54 -3.46 -1.19
C LEU A 162 21.26 -2.55 -0.20
N PRO A 163 22.43 -1.98 -0.52
CA PRO A 163 23.09 -1.04 0.38
C PRO A 163 22.18 0.12 0.78
N GLU A 164 22.05 0.37 2.09
CA GLU A 164 21.08 1.29 2.65
C GLU A 164 21.74 2.59 3.09
N ALA A 165 21.06 3.71 2.85
CA ALA A 165 21.40 5.04 3.35
C ALA A 165 20.31 5.56 4.31
N PRO A 166 20.57 6.62 5.09
CA PRO A 166 19.55 7.27 5.90
C PRO A 166 18.32 7.68 5.09
N LEU A 167 17.20 7.87 5.77
CA LEU A 167 15.92 8.28 5.17
C LEU A 167 15.30 7.26 4.21
N PHE A 168 15.66 5.98 4.38
CA PHE A 168 15.18 4.87 3.53
C PHE A 168 15.64 4.96 2.08
N ASP A 169 16.79 5.58 1.86
CA ASP A 169 17.45 5.72 0.56
C ASP A 169 18.47 4.60 0.31
N VAL A 170 19.09 4.59 -0.84
CA VAL A 170 20.12 3.65 -1.27
C VAL A 170 21.50 4.30 -1.09
N ASP A 171 22.48 3.55 -0.58
CA ASP A 171 23.89 3.91 -0.69
C ASP A 171 24.41 3.53 -2.07
N TYR A 172 24.32 4.48 -3.01
CA TYR A 172 24.67 4.26 -4.41
C TYR A 172 26.16 3.99 -4.60
N ASP A 173 27.03 4.56 -3.76
CA ASP A 173 28.48 4.32 -3.86
C ASP A 173 28.86 2.90 -3.40
N ALA A 174 28.19 2.40 -2.38
CA ALA A 174 28.30 1.01 -1.95
C ALA A 174 27.68 0.04 -2.96
N LEU A 175 26.56 0.41 -3.59
CA LEU A 175 25.94 -0.36 -4.67
C LEU A 175 26.91 -0.51 -5.85
N ASP A 176 27.51 0.58 -6.28
CA ASP A 176 28.46 0.60 -7.41
C ASP A 176 29.66 -0.32 -7.20
N LYS A 177 30.13 -0.43 -5.95
CA LYS A 177 31.25 -1.32 -5.57
C LYS A 177 30.83 -2.79 -5.51
N ASN A 178 29.56 -3.07 -5.14
CA ASN A 178 29.11 -4.41 -4.83
C ASN A 178 28.35 -5.12 -5.97
N VAL A 179 27.71 -4.38 -6.87
CA VAL A 179 26.83 -4.95 -7.90
C VAL A 179 27.54 -5.97 -8.78
N GLY A 180 28.81 -5.72 -9.14
CA GLY A 180 29.65 -6.64 -9.96
C GLY A 180 30.01 -7.94 -9.23
N ARG A 181 30.07 -7.94 -7.90
CA ARG A 181 30.29 -9.13 -7.07
C ARG A 181 29.01 -9.97 -6.98
N VAL A 182 27.89 -9.31 -6.70
CA VAL A 182 26.59 -9.97 -6.47
C VAL A 182 25.98 -10.47 -7.77
N LYS A 183 26.09 -9.71 -8.87
CA LYS A 183 25.48 -9.97 -10.18
C LYS A 183 23.99 -10.33 -10.04
N PRO A 184 23.17 -9.45 -9.45
CA PRO A 184 21.77 -9.75 -9.24
C PRO A 184 21.01 -9.84 -10.57
N SER A 185 19.95 -10.64 -10.61
CA SER A 185 18.97 -10.60 -11.71
C SER A 185 17.99 -9.43 -11.58
N TRP A 186 17.75 -8.98 -10.34
CA TRP A 186 16.87 -7.84 -10.02
C TRP A 186 17.48 -6.94 -8.94
N ILE A 187 17.30 -5.63 -9.13
CA ILE A 187 17.42 -4.62 -8.09
C ILE A 187 16.00 -4.16 -7.75
N VAL A 188 15.60 -4.27 -6.47
CA VAL A 188 14.24 -3.99 -6.01
C VAL A 188 14.24 -2.81 -5.05
N VAL A 189 13.55 -1.75 -5.41
CA VAL A 189 13.42 -0.52 -4.62
C VAL A 189 11.97 -0.13 -4.42
N GLY A 190 11.70 0.73 -3.45
CA GLY A 190 10.35 1.18 -3.11
C GLY A 190 9.76 0.43 -1.92
N GLY A 191 8.44 0.40 -1.86
CA GLY A 191 7.70 -0.38 -0.87
C GLY A 191 7.14 0.41 0.30
N GLY A 192 7.40 -0.02 1.53
CA GLY A 192 6.64 0.42 2.71
C GLY A 192 6.95 1.85 3.18
N ARG A 193 8.19 2.29 3.09
CA ARG A 193 8.64 3.62 3.55
C ARG A 193 9.44 4.30 2.46
N VAL A 194 8.84 5.29 1.83
CA VAL A 194 9.46 6.11 0.79
C VAL A 194 9.16 7.56 1.12
N LEU A 195 10.18 8.35 1.46
CA LEU A 195 10.05 9.77 1.76
C LEU A 195 10.48 10.65 0.60
N PHE A 196 11.48 10.24 -0.15
CA PHE A 196 12.09 10.97 -1.25
C PHE A 196 12.27 10.09 -2.48
N PRO A 197 12.37 10.66 -3.69
CA PRO A 197 12.69 9.93 -4.91
C PRO A 197 14.05 9.23 -4.82
N TYR A 198 14.14 8.04 -5.41
CA TYR A 198 15.41 7.34 -5.63
C TYR A 198 16.14 7.90 -6.86
N ASP A 199 17.46 7.83 -6.88
CA ASP A 199 18.26 8.08 -8.09
C ASP A 199 18.19 6.86 -9.02
N LEU A 200 17.08 6.80 -9.80
CA LEU A 200 16.84 5.70 -10.74
C LEU A 200 17.90 5.66 -11.86
N LYS A 201 18.51 6.78 -12.20
CA LYS A 201 19.60 6.81 -13.18
C LYS A 201 20.80 6.03 -12.68
N ARG A 202 21.25 6.25 -11.45
CA ARG A 202 22.34 5.47 -10.83
C ARG A 202 21.98 3.99 -10.67
N LEU A 203 20.72 3.69 -10.29
CA LEU A 203 20.26 2.31 -10.23
C LEU A 203 20.31 1.63 -11.60
N ARG A 204 19.89 2.33 -12.66
CA ARG A 204 19.94 1.82 -14.03
C ARG A 204 21.38 1.57 -14.50
N GLU A 205 22.28 2.52 -14.28
CA GLU A 205 23.71 2.37 -14.57
C GLU A 205 24.33 1.18 -13.85
N ALA A 206 23.98 0.97 -12.57
CA ALA A 206 24.44 -0.20 -11.82
C ALA A 206 23.86 -1.51 -12.37
N ALA A 207 22.57 -1.53 -12.69
CA ALA A 207 21.89 -2.70 -13.24
C ALA A 207 22.45 -3.09 -14.62
N ASP A 208 22.70 -2.12 -15.51
CA ASP A 208 23.21 -2.35 -16.85
C ASP A 208 24.59 -3.02 -16.86
N ARG A 209 25.47 -2.66 -15.90
CA ARG A 209 26.79 -3.29 -15.76
C ARG A 209 26.75 -4.80 -15.58
N VAL A 210 25.66 -5.34 -15.08
CA VAL A 210 25.51 -6.79 -14.78
C VAL A 210 24.32 -7.44 -15.48
N GLY A 211 23.59 -6.71 -16.32
CA GLY A 211 22.40 -7.19 -17.01
C GLY A 211 21.20 -7.42 -16.07
N ALA A 212 21.14 -6.71 -14.94
CA ALA A 212 20.03 -6.79 -14.00
C ALA A 212 18.83 -5.95 -14.49
N ARG A 213 17.64 -6.30 -13.97
CA ARG A 213 16.42 -5.51 -14.11
C ARG A 213 16.10 -4.75 -12.84
N ILE A 214 15.29 -3.71 -12.96
CA ILE A 214 14.82 -2.90 -11.84
C ILE A 214 13.32 -3.13 -11.64
N LEU A 215 12.95 -3.59 -10.44
CA LEU A 215 11.56 -3.62 -9.96
C LEU A 215 11.33 -2.45 -9.01
N TYR A 216 10.41 -1.57 -9.37
CA TYR A 216 9.99 -0.45 -8.53
C TYR A 216 8.66 -0.78 -7.85
N ASP A 217 8.68 -1.01 -6.54
CA ASP A 217 7.45 -1.18 -5.75
C ASP A 217 6.85 0.19 -5.41
N ALA A 218 5.89 0.63 -6.20
CA ALA A 218 5.14 1.87 -6.05
C ALA A 218 3.82 1.68 -5.27
N ALA A 219 3.67 0.61 -4.49
CA ALA A 219 2.42 0.27 -3.81
C ALA A 219 1.83 1.43 -2.96
N HIS A 220 2.67 2.36 -2.52
CA HIS A 220 2.30 3.53 -1.72
C HIS A 220 2.31 4.86 -2.50
N LEU A 221 2.60 4.88 -3.81
CA LEU A 221 2.93 6.13 -4.52
C LEU A 221 1.99 6.44 -5.70
N GLY A 222 1.08 5.54 -6.04
CA GLY A 222 0.29 5.60 -7.27
C GLY A 222 -0.17 6.99 -7.71
N PRO A 223 -1.02 7.71 -6.95
CA PRO A 223 -1.50 9.04 -7.35
C PRO A 223 -0.39 10.09 -7.53
N LEU A 224 0.68 10.04 -6.71
CA LEU A 224 1.78 10.98 -6.82
C LEU A 224 2.57 10.78 -8.13
N ILE A 225 2.77 9.53 -8.54
CA ILE A 225 3.39 9.16 -9.82
C ILE A 225 2.47 9.53 -10.99
N ALA A 226 1.19 9.16 -10.91
CA ALA A 226 0.21 9.38 -11.97
C ALA A 226 0.13 10.86 -12.40
N PHE A 227 0.26 11.79 -11.44
CA PHE A 227 0.10 13.22 -11.68
C PHE A 227 1.41 14.03 -11.65
N GLY A 228 2.55 13.35 -11.76
CA GLY A 228 3.87 14.02 -11.88
C GLY A 228 4.31 14.78 -10.64
N LEU A 229 3.80 14.41 -9.46
CA LEU A 229 4.18 15.00 -8.17
C LEU A 229 5.32 14.23 -7.48
N PHE A 230 5.73 13.14 -8.10
CA PHE A 230 6.86 12.31 -7.71
C PHE A 230 7.57 11.84 -8.98
N GLN A 231 8.60 10.99 -8.86
CA GLN A 231 9.31 10.46 -10.03
C GLN A 231 8.41 9.62 -10.95
N ASP A 232 8.85 9.37 -12.19
CA ASP A 232 8.20 8.47 -13.15
C ASP A 232 9.07 7.22 -13.35
N PRO A 233 8.86 6.15 -12.55
CA PRO A 233 9.78 5.03 -12.51
C PRO A 233 10.01 4.34 -13.86
N LEU A 234 8.96 4.14 -14.67
CA LEU A 234 9.10 3.47 -15.96
C LEU A 234 9.87 4.34 -16.97
N ALA A 235 9.64 5.65 -16.97
CA ALA A 235 10.37 6.58 -17.82
C ALA A 235 11.82 6.80 -17.35
N GLU A 236 12.09 6.65 -16.05
CA GLU A 236 13.40 6.84 -15.44
C GLU A 236 14.25 5.57 -15.38
N GLY A 237 13.77 4.44 -15.92
CA GLY A 237 14.57 3.24 -16.13
C GLY A 237 14.20 2.00 -15.32
N ALA A 238 13.07 1.99 -14.62
CA ALA A 238 12.52 0.76 -14.04
C ALA A 238 11.94 -0.12 -15.16
N ASP A 239 12.24 -1.42 -15.13
CA ASP A 239 11.70 -2.39 -16.09
C ASP A 239 10.26 -2.77 -15.76
N VAL A 240 9.94 -2.84 -14.47
CA VAL A 240 8.62 -3.19 -13.96
C VAL A 240 8.26 -2.30 -12.77
N MET A 241 7.03 -1.82 -12.74
CA MET A 241 6.45 -1.11 -11.60
C MET A 241 5.25 -1.86 -11.05
N THR A 242 5.15 -2.02 -9.72
CA THR A 242 4.00 -2.63 -9.04
C THR A 242 3.26 -1.61 -8.19
N LEU A 243 1.94 -1.76 -8.08
CA LEU A 243 1.05 -0.84 -7.38
C LEU A 243 0.04 -1.61 -6.49
N GLY A 244 -0.44 -0.95 -5.44
CA GLY A 244 -1.57 -1.40 -4.65
C GLY A 244 -2.78 -0.48 -4.84
N THR A 245 -3.95 -1.02 -5.15
CA THR A 245 -5.14 -0.23 -5.47
C THR A 245 -5.86 0.37 -4.25
N HIS A 246 -5.65 -0.21 -3.06
CA HIS A 246 -6.41 0.12 -1.83
C HIS A 246 -5.77 1.18 -0.93
N LYS A 247 -4.51 1.56 -1.21
CA LYS A 247 -3.77 2.55 -0.40
C LYS A 247 -4.09 3.97 -0.88
N LEU A 248 -3.13 4.69 -1.47
CA LEU A 248 -3.39 6.05 -1.95
C LEU A 248 -4.52 6.13 -2.99
N MET A 249 -4.70 5.10 -3.84
CA MET A 249 -5.74 5.12 -4.86
C MET A 249 -7.17 4.96 -4.30
N GLY A 250 -7.33 4.48 -3.06
CA GLY A 250 -8.62 4.38 -2.38
C GLY A 250 -9.63 3.43 -3.04
N GLY A 251 -9.15 2.43 -3.77
CA GLY A 251 -9.94 1.37 -4.39
C GLY A 251 -10.07 0.11 -3.50
N PRO A 252 -10.65 -0.96 -4.01
CA PRO A 252 -10.66 -2.27 -3.34
C PRO A 252 -9.24 -2.85 -3.26
N ILE A 253 -9.02 -3.82 -2.37
CA ILE A 253 -7.72 -4.51 -2.29
C ILE A 253 -7.44 -5.24 -3.59
N GLY A 254 -6.31 -4.91 -4.21
CA GLY A 254 -5.81 -5.46 -5.46
C GLY A 254 -4.38 -5.00 -5.73
N GLY A 255 -3.78 -5.51 -6.79
CA GLY A 255 -2.46 -5.11 -7.26
C GLY A 255 -2.45 -4.89 -8.78
N LEU A 256 -1.49 -4.11 -9.23
CA LEU A 256 -1.23 -3.87 -10.66
C LEU A 256 0.25 -4.13 -10.92
N VAL A 257 0.57 -4.69 -12.09
CA VAL A 257 1.95 -4.80 -12.59
C VAL A 257 2.03 -4.10 -13.93
N LEU A 258 2.95 -3.17 -14.06
CA LEU A 258 3.08 -2.29 -15.22
C LEU A 258 4.48 -2.43 -15.82
N THR A 259 4.57 -2.45 -17.14
CA THR A 259 5.84 -2.44 -17.86
C THR A 259 5.65 -1.84 -19.25
N ASN A 260 6.76 -1.37 -19.87
CA ASN A 260 6.81 -0.98 -21.28
C ASN A 260 7.50 -2.04 -22.15
N ASP A 261 7.94 -3.14 -21.56
CA ASP A 261 8.58 -4.26 -22.25
C ASP A 261 7.55 -5.35 -22.59
N GLU A 262 7.36 -5.60 -23.87
CA GLU A 262 6.40 -6.57 -24.39
C GLU A 262 6.72 -8.01 -23.96
N GLU A 263 8.00 -8.39 -23.96
CA GLU A 263 8.41 -9.74 -23.60
C GLU A 263 8.19 -10.02 -22.10
N LEU A 264 8.47 -9.03 -21.23
CA LEU A 264 8.15 -9.15 -19.81
C LEU A 264 6.64 -9.26 -19.60
N ALA A 265 5.86 -8.45 -20.33
CA ALA A 265 4.40 -8.48 -20.25
C ALA A 265 3.84 -9.85 -20.67
N LYS A 266 4.24 -10.38 -21.83
CA LYS A 266 3.80 -11.70 -22.31
C LYS A 266 4.07 -12.81 -21.30
N ARG A 267 5.26 -12.82 -20.71
CA ARG A 267 5.64 -13.82 -19.69
C ARG A 267 4.79 -13.71 -18.41
N MET A 268 4.55 -12.49 -17.94
CA MET A 268 3.69 -12.25 -16.77
C MET A 268 2.24 -12.65 -17.04
N LEU A 269 1.66 -12.21 -18.16
CA LEU A 269 0.29 -12.52 -18.56
C LEU A 269 0.07 -14.04 -18.70
N ALA A 270 1.01 -14.74 -19.34
CA ALA A 270 0.95 -16.19 -19.53
C ALA A 270 1.05 -16.97 -18.20
N LEU A 271 1.81 -16.47 -17.22
CA LEU A 271 1.86 -17.11 -15.89
C LEU A 271 0.62 -16.78 -15.06
N THR A 272 0.08 -15.57 -15.21
CA THR A 272 -1.09 -15.16 -14.41
C THR A 272 -2.24 -16.12 -14.61
N HIS A 273 -2.59 -16.43 -15.84
CA HIS A 273 -3.64 -17.41 -16.14
C HIS A 273 -3.09 -18.56 -16.99
N PRO A 274 -3.37 -19.81 -16.65
CA PRO A 274 -4.21 -20.25 -15.50
C PRO A 274 -3.43 -20.48 -14.19
N ALA A 275 -2.07 -20.39 -14.22
CA ALA A 275 -1.23 -20.95 -13.16
C ALA A 275 -1.26 -20.15 -11.85
N PHE A 276 -1.35 -18.83 -11.91
CA PHE A 276 -1.22 -17.97 -10.73
C PHE A 276 -2.59 -17.52 -10.18
N ILE A 277 -3.52 -17.22 -11.08
CA ILE A 277 -4.90 -16.82 -10.77
C ILE A 277 -5.84 -17.40 -11.81
N GLN A 278 -6.78 -18.24 -11.38
CA GLN A 278 -7.81 -18.78 -12.22
C GLN A 278 -9.15 -18.08 -11.97
N THR A 279 -9.76 -18.30 -10.81
CA THR A 279 -11.02 -17.67 -10.39
C THR A 279 -10.77 -16.32 -9.71
N ARG A 280 -11.61 -15.32 -9.97
CA ARG A 280 -11.41 -13.94 -9.55
C ARG A 280 -12.71 -13.28 -9.08
N ASP A 281 -12.59 -12.29 -8.19
CA ASP A 281 -13.70 -11.49 -7.68
C ASP A 281 -14.06 -10.38 -8.69
N GLN A 282 -15.03 -10.62 -9.56
CA GLN A 282 -15.38 -9.67 -10.62
C GLN A 282 -15.98 -8.34 -10.11
N ASN A 283 -16.65 -8.36 -8.95
CA ASN A 283 -17.16 -7.17 -8.30
C ASN A 283 -16.01 -6.21 -7.86
N LYS A 284 -14.84 -6.75 -7.50
CA LYS A 284 -13.67 -5.94 -7.18
C LYS A 284 -13.13 -5.22 -8.42
N TYR A 285 -13.22 -5.82 -9.61
CA TYR A 285 -12.80 -5.14 -10.84
C TYR A 285 -13.75 -4.00 -11.19
N ALA A 286 -15.05 -4.17 -11.01
CA ALA A 286 -16.02 -3.08 -11.19
C ALA A 286 -15.72 -1.91 -10.23
N ALA A 287 -15.49 -2.22 -8.95
CA ALA A 287 -15.12 -1.22 -7.95
C ALA A 287 -13.75 -0.57 -8.24
N ALA A 288 -12.76 -1.33 -8.76
CA ALA A 288 -11.46 -0.80 -9.15
C ALA A 288 -11.58 0.14 -10.37
N ALA A 289 -12.33 -0.22 -11.39
CA ALA A 289 -12.61 0.63 -12.55
C ALA A 289 -13.25 1.96 -12.13
N TRP A 290 -14.23 1.90 -11.21
CA TRP A 290 -14.84 3.10 -10.63
C TRP A 290 -13.81 3.96 -9.90
N SER A 291 -13.01 3.38 -9.00
CA SER A 291 -11.99 4.12 -8.24
C SER A 291 -10.90 4.71 -9.13
N LEU A 292 -10.52 4.03 -10.20
CA LEU A 292 -9.59 4.55 -11.21
C LEU A 292 -10.20 5.72 -12.01
N SER A 293 -11.52 5.69 -12.27
CA SER A 293 -12.23 6.80 -12.91
C SER A 293 -12.27 8.04 -11.98
N GLU A 294 -12.55 7.84 -10.69
CA GLU A 294 -12.46 8.90 -9.68
C GLU A 294 -11.04 9.47 -9.61
N LEU A 295 -10.03 8.60 -9.60
CA LEU A 295 -8.63 9.01 -9.60
C LEU A 295 -8.29 9.81 -10.86
N ALA A 296 -8.75 9.40 -12.04
CA ALA A 296 -8.50 10.14 -13.28
C ALA A 296 -9.14 11.54 -13.27
N HIS A 297 -10.26 11.71 -12.57
CA HIS A 297 -10.99 12.97 -12.51
C HIS A 297 -10.46 13.89 -11.38
N PHE A 298 -10.42 13.39 -10.17
CA PHE A 298 -10.09 14.16 -8.96
C PHE A 298 -8.62 14.07 -8.53
N GLY A 299 -7.85 13.16 -9.13
CA GLY A 299 -6.52 12.81 -8.69
C GLY A 299 -5.51 13.95 -8.67
N PRO A 300 -5.50 14.89 -9.63
CA PRO A 300 -4.57 16.02 -9.59
C PRO A 300 -4.72 16.87 -8.31
N GLU A 301 -5.95 17.16 -7.89
CA GLU A 301 -6.23 17.93 -6.68
C GLU A 301 -5.96 17.10 -5.43
N TYR A 302 -6.40 15.85 -5.42
CA TYR A 302 -6.21 14.93 -4.30
C TYR A 302 -4.72 14.70 -4.00
N ALA A 303 -3.91 14.44 -5.01
CA ALA A 303 -2.48 14.20 -4.85
C ALA A 303 -1.73 15.45 -4.35
N LYS A 304 -2.07 16.64 -4.85
CA LYS A 304 -1.53 17.92 -4.34
C LYS A 304 -1.91 18.14 -2.87
N GLN A 305 -3.17 17.89 -2.52
CA GLN A 305 -3.63 18.08 -1.15
C GLN A 305 -2.95 17.10 -0.19
N ILE A 306 -2.71 15.85 -0.61
CA ILE A 306 -1.94 14.87 0.18
C ILE A 306 -0.54 15.40 0.50
N GLN A 307 0.20 15.91 -0.49
CA GLN A 307 1.53 16.46 -0.24
C GLN A 307 1.49 17.68 0.68
N ALA A 308 0.54 18.58 0.46
CA ALA A 308 0.38 19.76 1.31
C ALA A 308 0.07 19.37 2.77
N ASN A 309 -0.84 18.41 2.97
CA ASN A 309 -1.22 17.91 4.29
C ASN A 309 -0.05 17.18 4.98
N SER A 310 0.68 16.32 4.28
CA SER A 310 1.82 15.60 4.87
C SER A 310 2.92 16.55 5.31
N HIS A 311 3.23 17.57 4.50
CA HIS A 311 4.21 18.60 4.85
C HIS A 311 3.75 19.46 6.04
N ALA A 312 2.48 19.86 6.06
CA ALA A 312 1.90 20.63 7.16
C ALA A 312 1.87 19.85 8.47
N LEU A 313 1.50 18.56 8.41
CA LEU A 313 1.51 17.68 9.58
C LEU A 313 2.93 17.49 10.12
N ALA A 314 3.90 17.27 9.24
CA ALA A 314 5.31 17.10 9.64
C ALA A 314 5.84 18.36 10.36
N GLY A 315 5.60 19.55 9.81
CA GLY A 315 5.97 20.81 10.45
C GLY A 315 5.26 21.01 11.80
N ALA A 316 3.95 20.72 11.86
CA ALA A 316 3.18 20.86 13.09
C ALA A 316 3.65 19.89 14.21
N LEU A 317 4.09 18.68 13.85
CA LEU A 317 4.68 17.72 14.80
C LEU A 317 6.06 18.20 15.27
N ASP A 318 6.89 18.72 14.36
CA ASP A 318 8.21 19.27 14.70
C ASP A 318 8.10 20.49 15.65
N GLU A 319 7.15 21.41 15.39
CA GLU A 319 6.84 22.54 16.28
C GLU A 319 6.43 22.07 17.70
N ARG A 320 5.87 20.87 17.84
CA ARG A 320 5.50 20.25 19.12
C ARG A 320 6.60 19.42 19.77
N GLY A 321 7.81 19.48 19.21
CA GLY A 321 8.99 18.83 19.76
C GLY A 321 9.16 17.36 19.40
N PHE A 322 8.40 16.85 18.43
CA PHE A 322 8.67 15.52 17.92
C PHE A 322 9.91 15.47 17.02
N LYS A 323 10.66 14.39 17.07
CA LYS A 323 11.80 14.14 16.20
C LYS A 323 11.32 13.66 14.84
N VAL A 324 10.87 14.59 13.97
CA VAL A 324 10.39 14.26 12.61
C VAL A 324 11.59 13.98 11.70
N VAL A 325 11.52 12.84 11.02
CA VAL A 325 12.56 12.36 10.10
C VAL A 325 12.57 13.20 8.81
N GLY A 326 13.77 13.50 8.27
CA GLY A 326 13.95 14.21 7.00
C GLY A 326 13.72 15.72 7.08
N ARG A 327 13.78 16.31 8.27
CA ARG A 327 13.62 17.76 8.49
C ARG A 327 14.50 18.60 7.58
N GLU A 328 15.76 18.20 7.44
CA GLU A 328 16.79 18.89 6.64
C GLU A 328 16.51 18.86 5.12
N ARG A 329 15.63 17.96 4.68
CA ARG A 329 15.19 17.83 3.27
C ARG A 329 13.72 18.25 3.07
N GLY A 330 13.12 18.95 4.06
CA GLY A 330 11.70 19.36 4.03
C GLY A 330 10.73 18.23 4.37
N TYR A 331 11.15 17.32 5.26
CA TYR A 331 10.41 16.21 5.84
C TYR A 331 10.05 15.07 4.87
N THR A 332 9.31 15.35 3.81
CA THR A 332 8.82 14.31 2.88
C THR A 332 8.40 14.91 1.54
N LYS A 333 8.46 14.11 0.49
CA LYS A 333 7.85 14.37 -0.83
C LYS A 333 6.64 13.47 -1.09
N THR A 334 6.25 12.65 -0.11
CA THR A 334 5.16 11.68 -0.23
C THR A 334 4.02 11.96 0.75
N HIS A 335 3.12 11.01 0.92
CA HIS A 335 2.02 11.05 1.88
C HIS A 335 2.41 10.65 3.29
N GLN A 336 3.65 10.17 3.49
CA GLN A 336 4.11 9.62 4.76
C GLN A 336 4.92 10.64 5.54
N VAL A 337 4.70 10.66 6.85
CA VAL A 337 5.50 11.37 7.85
C VAL A 337 6.04 10.35 8.83
N ILE A 338 7.36 10.30 8.99
CA ILE A 338 8.01 9.39 9.93
C ILE A 338 8.51 10.19 11.13
N VAL A 339 8.19 9.69 12.33
CA VAL A 339 8.59 10.31 13.59
C VAL A 339 9.41 9.32 14.40
N ASN A 340 10.59 9.70 14.85
CA ASN A 340 11.38 8.91 15.77
C ASN A 340 10.83 9.09 17.20
N VAL A 341 10.31 7.99 17.76
CA VAL A 341 9.74 7.92 19.12
C VAL A 341 10.43 6.87 19.99
N ARG A 342 11.66 6.50 19.64
CA ARG A 342 12.44 5.44 20.31
C ARG A 342 12.50 5.64 21.80
N ASP A 343 12.73 6.88 22.25
CA ASP A 343 12.84 7.26 23.66
C ASP A 343 11.48 7.33 24.39
N LEU A 344 10.37 7.21 23.67
CA LEU A 344 9.02 7.39 24.21
C LEU A 344 8.24 6.07 24.39
N GLY A 345 8.87 4.92 24.14
CA GLY A 345 8.22 3.61 24.25
C GLY A 345 7.20 3.32 23.12
N PRO A 346 7.65 3.08 21.89
CA PRO A 346 6.81 3.00 20.69
C PRO A 346 5.59 2.09 20.80
N ARG A 347 5.75 0.90 21.40
CA ARG A 347 4.64 -0.06 21.56
C ARG A 347 3.56 0.43 22.53
N ALA A 348 3.96 1.11 23.59
CA ALA A 348 3.01 1.68 24.55
C ALA A 348 2.22 2.82 23.91
N ILE A 349 2.89 3.64 23.09
CA ILE A 349 2.25 4.72 22.30
C ILE A 349 1.27 4.14 21.29
N GLU A 350 1.66 3.13 20.52
CA GLU A 350 0.78 2.48 19.53
C GLU A 350 -0.48 1.90 20.19
N LYS A 351 -0.32 1.24 21.34
CA LYS A 351 -1.46 0.75 22.13
C LYS A 351 -2.38 1.91 22.55
N ARG A 352 -1.82 2.99 23.09
CA ARG A 352 -2.58 4.16 23.53
C ARG A 352 -3.31 4.84 22.37
N PHE A 353 -2.67 4.98 21.20
CA PHE A 353 -3.34 5.48 20.01
C PHE A 353 -4.55 4.64 19.64
N ASN A 354 -4.41 3.32 19.56
CA ASN A 354 -5.52 2.41 19.25
C ASN A 354 -6.67 2.54 20.26
N GLU A 355 -6.35 2.64 21.56
CA GLU A 355 -7.34 2.85 22.63
C GLU A 355 -8.00 4.23 22.55
N SER A 356 -7.41 5.19 21.85
CA SER A 356 -7.87 6.57 21.65
C SER A 356 -8.54 6.82 20.30
N ASN A 357 -8.83 5.78 19.51
CA ASN A 357 -9.35 5.88 18.15
C ASN A 357 -8.42 6.62 17.16
N ILE A 358 -7.12 6.68 17.43
CA ILE A 358 -6.09 7.18 16.51
C ILE A 358 -5.35 5.97 15.94
N LEU A 359 -5.34 5.82 14.62
CA LEU A 359 -4.74 4.64 13.99
C LEU A 359 -3.39 5.00 13.36
N ILE A 360 -2.33 4.80 14.12
CA ILE A 360 -0.94 5.04 13.69
C ILE A 360 -0.11 3.80 14.03
N PRO A 361 0.43 3.08 13.04
CA PRO A 361 1.32 1.95 13.31
C PRO A 361 2.74 2.42 13.67
N THR A 362 3.41 1.63 14.52
CA THR A 362 4.86 1.74 14.68
C THR A 362 5.59 1.23 13.44
N THR A 363 6.83 1.68 13.25
CA THR A 363 7.67 1.28 12.12
C THR A 363 9.13 1.16 12.53
N THR A 364 9.89 0.38 11.77
CA THR A 364 11.35 0.31 11.88
C THR A 364 11.99 1.54 11.24
N LEU A 365 13.00 2.11 11.89
CA LEU A 365 13.87 3.14 11.32
C LEU A 365 15.14 2.49 10.76
N TRP A 366 15.82 3.16 9.83
CA TRP A 366 17.04 2.63 9.18
C TRP A 366 18.19 2.31 10.16
N ASP A 367 18.22 3.00 11.30
CA ASP A 367 19.21 2.87 12.36
C ASP A 367 18.71 2.08 13.59
N ASP A 368 17.55 1.44 13.49
CA ASP A 368 17.03 0.55 14.53
C ASP A 368 17.85 -0.77 14.58
N PRO A 369 18.00 -1.38 15.77
CA PRO A 369 18.50 -2.74 15.86
C PRO A 369 17.54 -3.73 15.14
N PRO A 370 18.01 -4.93 14.79
CA PRO A 370 17.16 -5.97 14.21
C PRO A 370 15.89 -6.21 15.04
N GLY A 371 14.72 -6.15 14.40
CA GLY A 371 13.42 -6.26 15.07
C GLY A 371 12.95 -5.00 15.81
N GLY A 372 13.75 -3.93 15.81
CA GLY A 372 13.38 -2.64 16.39
C GLY A 372 12.25 -1.96 15.63
N ARG A 373 11.44 -1.20 16.33
CA ARG A 373 10.33 -0.39 15.80
C ARG A 373 10.31 0.97 16.48
N GLY A 374 11.38 1.74 16.29
CA GLY A 374 11.62 3.03 16.94
C GLY A 374 10.82 4.20 16.38
N GLY A 375 10.10 4.02 15.29
CA GLY A 375 9.36 5.07 14.61
C GLY A 375 7.85 4.93 14.66
N LEU A 376 7.15 6.03 14.41
CA LEU A 376 5.74 6.05 13.97
C LEU A 376 5.71 6.29 12.46
N ARG A 377 4.82 5.58 11.76
CA ARG A 377 4.57 5.80 10.33
C ARG A 377 3.17 6.40 10.15
N ILE A 378 3.13 7.70 10.00
CA ILE A 378 1.92 8.49 9.89
C ILE A 378 1.63 8.78 8.43
N SER A 379 0.36 8.84 8.06
CA SER A 379 -0.03 9.17 6.69
C SER A 379 -1.37 9.92 6.66
N VAL A 380 -1.54 10.75 5.64
CA VAL A 380 -2.67 11.69 5.56
C VAL A 380 -3.69 11.37 4.46
N GLN A 381 -3.53 10.27 3.71
CA GLN A 381 -4.37 10.00 2.53
C GLN A 381 -5.85 9.88 2.86
N GLU A 382 -6.21 9.16 3.93
CA GLU A 382 -7.62 9.00 4.31
C GLU A 382 -8.19 10.29 4.89
N ALA A 383 -7.45 10.96 5.79
CA ALA A 383 -7.84 12.26 6.32
C ALA A 383 -8.06 13.30 5.20
N THR A 384 -7.18 13.31 4.16
CA THR A 384 -7.36 14.14 2.97
C THR A 384 -8.62 13.74 2.20
N ARG A 385 -8.86 12.44 2.01
CA ARG A 385 -10.06 11.95 1.33
C ARG A 385 -11.35 12.27 2.09
N GLN A 386 -11.28 12.35 3.40
CA GLN A 386 -12.37 12.82 4.27
C GLN A 386 -12.58 14.35 4.21
N GLY A 387 -11.69 15.07 3.52
CA GLY A 387 -11.83 16.52 3.30
C GLY A 387 -11.00 17.39 4.23
N MET A 388 -10.13 16.81 5.06
CA MET A 388 -9.17 17.57 5.85
C MET A 388 -8.12 18.23 4.95
N CYS A 389 -7.82 19.47 5.24
CA CYS A 389 -6.82 20.28 4.53
C CYS A 389 -5.67 20.66 5.48
N VAL A 390 -4.80 21.54 5.02
CA VAL A 390 -3.63 22.03 5.80
C VAL A 390 -4.02 22.60 7.15
N GLY A 391 -5.19 23.27 7.25
CA GLY A 391 -5.69 23.87 8.49
C GLY A 391 -5.92 22.85 9.62
N GLU A 392 -6.42 21.67 9.28
CA GLU A 392 -6.71 20.61 10.24
C GLU A 392 -5.45 19.88 10.75
N MET A 393 -4.34 19.95 10.01
CA MET A 393 -3.11 19.23 10.35
C MET A 393 -2.50 19.65 11.69
N ARG A 394 -2.73 20.88 12.11
CA ARG A 394 -2.35 21.34 13.47
C ARG A 394 -3.17 20.62 14.55
N GLY A 395 -4.48 20.51 14.36
CA GLY A 395 -5.36 19.77 15.27
C GLY A 395 -5.01 18.27 15.32
N VAL A 396 -4.68 17.66 14.18
CA VAL A 396 -4.17 16.29 14.11
C VAL A 396 -2.89 16.13 14.95
N ALA A 397 -1.95 17.06 14.83
CA ALA A 397 -0.71 17.04 15.60
C ALA A 397 -0.95 17.25 17.11
N ASP A 398 -1.95 18.07 17.51
CA ASP A 398 -2.35 18.25 18.89
C ASP A 398 -2.93 16.96 19.49
N LEU A 399 -3.80 16.27 18.77
CA LEU A 399 -4.35 14.99 19.22
C LEU A 399 -3.25 13.93 19.40
N ILE A 400 -2.30 13.87 18.48
CA ILE A 400 -1.12 12.97 18.59
C ILE A 400 -0.31 13.33 19.84
N LYS A 401 -0.01 14.62 20.06
CA LYS A 401 0.79 15.10 21.18
C LYS A 401 0.14 14.76 22.52
N ARG A 402 -1.12 15.12 22.70
CA ARG A 402 -1.90 14.87 23.94
C ARG A 402 -1.97 13.37 24.25
N SER A 403 -2.20 12.54 23.23
CA SER A 403 -2.21 11.08 23.40
C SER A 403 -0.84 10.54 23.84
N VAL A 404 0.27 11.06 23.30
CA VAL A 404 1.63 10.68 23.71
C VAL A 404 1.94 11.15 25.13
N GLU A 405 1.49 12.32 25.54
CA GLU A 405 1.69 12.91 26.88
C GLU A 405 0.86 12.22 27.97
N GLY A 406 -0.05 11.34 27.63
CA GLY A 406 -0.70 10.46 28.58
C GLY A 406 -2.11 10.88 28.97
N GLU A 407 -2.77 11.69 28.16
CA GLU A 407 -4.21 11.93 28.35
C GLU A 407 -4.99 10.60 28.27
N THR A 408 -6.05 10.48 29.06
CA THR A 408 -6.76 9.20 29.17
C THR A 408 -7.42 8.80 27.85
N PRO A 409 -7.45 7.51 27.49
CA PRO A 409 -8.09 7.04 26.27
C PRO A 409 -9.57 7.44 26.16
N GLU A 410 -10.31 7.53 27.27
CA GLU A 410 -11.70 7.94 27.31
C GLU A 410 -11.88 9.40 26.90
N SER A 411 -11.02 10.29 27.40
CA SER A 411 -11.01 11.70 27.00
C SER A 411 -10.64 11.84 25.53
N MET A 412 -9.56 11.17 25.16
CA MET A 412 -9.06 11.22 23.77
C MET A 412 -10.07 10.70 22.75
N ARG A 413 -10.80 9.59 23.05
CA ARG A 413 -11.87 9.11 22.14
C ARG A 413 -12.92 10.17 21.85
N ARG A 414 -13.40 10.87 22.88
CA ARG A 414 -14.40 11.95 22.70
C ARG A 414 -13.86 13.10 21.85
N GLU A 415 -12.62 13.48 22.07
CA GLU A 415 -11.96 14.53 21.30
C GLU A 415 -11.76 14.12 19.83
N VAL A 416 -11.30 12.89 19.59
CA VAL A 416 -11.13 12.35 18.23
C VAL A 416 -12.47 12.26 17.51
N GLU A 417 -13.52 11.72 18.17
CA GLU A 417 -14.87 11.64 17.59
C GLU A 417 -15.43 13.02 17.25
N GLY A 418 -15.23 14.01 18.13
CA GLY A 418 -15.60 15.40 17.89
C GLY A 418 -14.82 16.02 16.72
N PHE A 419 -13.52 15.76 16.66
CA PHE A 419 -12.64 16.29 15.62
C PHE A 419 -12.98 15.72 14.23
N VAL A 420 -13.26 14.41 14.11
CA VAL A 420 -13.57 13.78 12.83
C VAL A 420 -15.02 13.96 12.38
N ALA A 421 -15.94 14.37 13.28
CA ALA A 421 -17.36 14.48 13.00
C ALA A 421 -17.73 15.34 11.75
N PRO A 422 -17.05 16.47 11.49
CA PRO A 422 -17.31 17.28 10.29
C PRO A 422 -16.84 16.63 8.98
N PHE A 423 -15.98 15.58 9.05
CA PHE A 423 -15.25 15.00 7.92
C PHE A 423 -15.76 13.60 7.52
N ARG A 424 -17.04 13.30 7.75
CA ARG A 424 -17.64 11.99 7.45
C ARG A 424 -17.95 11.78 5.96
N MET A 425 -18.07 12.86 5.20
CA MET A 425 -18.33 12.79 3.75
C MET A 425 -17.03 12.78 2.98
N LEU A 426 -16.82 11.72 2.20
CA LEU A 426 -15.63 11.61 1.37
C LEU A 426 -15.64 12.68 0.26
N LYS A 427 -14.48 13.24 0.00
CA LYS A 427 -14.15 14.10 -1.13
C LYS A 427 -13.43 13.30 -2.21
N TYR A 428 -13.22 13.91 -3.36
CA TYR A 428 -12.50 13.31 -4.48
C TYR A 428 -13.15 12.00 -4.97
N CYS A 429 -14.48 11.96 -4.97
CA CYS A 429 -15.30 10.86 -5.46
C CYS A 429 -16.60 11.38 -6.10
N PHE A 430 -17.22 10.54 -6.97
CA PHE A 430 -18.51 10.84 -7.60
C PHE A 430 -19.69 10.65 -6.65
#